data_10115faf39c9c670d989013309fdf9f7
#
_entry.id   10115faf39c9c670d989013309fdf9f7
#
_cell.length_a   1.000
_cell.length_b   1.000
_cell.length_c   1.000
_cell.angle_alpha   90.00
_cell.angle_beta   90.00
_cell.angle_gamma   90.00
#
_symmetry.space_group_name_H-M   'P 1'
#
loop_
_entity.id
_entity.type
_entity.pdbx_description
1 polymer ?
#
loop_
_entity_poly.entity_id
_entity_poly.type
_entity_poly.pdbx_seq_one_letter_code
_entity_poly.pdbx_strand_id
1 'polypeptide(L)'
;AIITGAVEAMIVDVQCIFPALAEVATHYHTKFITTSPKARITGSTYMEFHEETALEDAKTIVREAILNFKNRDKSKVMVPELKSEAMVGYAEEAIVGQLNNVVNTQIDEMDTIKPLVDVLASGVIRGVVGVVGCNNAKTPSNYNHLTIIKELIKNDFLVVTTGCGASAAAKNGLMLKENAHKYAGKGLATVCDLVDIPPVIHLGSCVDNSRILNVCSIVANACDMDI
;
A
#
# COMPACT_ATOMS: atom_id res chain seq x y z
N ALA A 1 16.46 -5.43 1.03
CA ALA A 1 16.24 -6.83 0.63
C ALA A 1 17.51 -7.43 0.00
N ILE A 2 18.11 -6.87 -1.06
CA ILE A 2 19.29 -7.43 -1.75
C ILE A 2 20.42 -7.83 -0.79
N ILE A 3 20.78 -6.95 0.16
CA ILE A 3 21.87 -7.19 1.12
C ILE A 3 21.64 -8.36 2.08
N THR A 4 20.43 -8.92 2.12
CA THR A 4 20.18 -10.16 2.88
C THR A 4 20.79 -11.40 2.21
N GLY A 5 21.23 -11.29 0.95
CA GLY A 5 21.74 -12.43 0.18
C GLY A 5 20.68 -13.49 -0.14
N ALA A 6 19.41 -13.22 0.12
CA ALA A 6 18.31 -14.18 -0.04
C ALA A 6 17.29 -13.77 -1.12
N VAL A 7 17.67 -12.84 -2.02
CA VAL A 7 16.80 -12.33 -3.08
C VAL A 7 17.33 -12.75 -4.45
N GLU A 8 16.56 -13.54 -5.18
CA GLU A 8 16.95 -14.06 -6.49
C GLU A 8 16.78 -13.04 -7.59
N ALA A 9 15.71 -12.24 -7.54
CA ALA A 9 15.47 -11.17 -8.50
C ALA A 9 14.87 -9.96 -7.81
N MET A 10 15.25 -8.78 -8.26
CA MET A 10 14.60 -7.52 -7.94
C MET A 10 14.07 -6.92 -9.24
N ILE A 11 12.78 -6.81 -9.34
CA ILE A 11 12.08 -6.27 -10.49
C ILE A 11 11.75 -4.82 -10.20
N VAL A 12 12.09 -3.93 -11.14
CA VAL A 12 11.81 -2.50 -11.05
C VAL A 12 11.20 -2.03 -12.38
N ASP A 13 10.29 -1.08 -12.27
CA ASP A 13 9.63 -0.49 -13.42
C ASP A 13 9.95 1.00 -13.51
N VAL A 14 9.03 1.92 -13.21
CA VAL A 14 9.23 3.36 -13.45
C VAL A 14 9.36 4.20 -12.17
N GLN A 15 9.01 3.67 -11.00
CA GLN A 15 8.98 4.43 -9.76
C GLN A 15 10.03 3.99 -8.75
N CYS A 16 10.63 4.98 -8.04
CA CYS A 16 11.57 4.77 -6.94
C CYS A 16 12.76 3.88 -7.32
N ILE A 17 13.24 4.01 -8.54
CA ILE A 17 14.37 3.25 -9.04
C ILE A 17 15.65 3.98 -8.68
N PHE A 18 16.58 3.26 -8.05
CA PHE A 18 17.90 3.76 -7.71
C PHE A 18 18.93 3.02 -8.56
N PRO A 19 19.57 3.67 -9.55
CA PRO A 19 20.57 3.03 -10.41
C PRO A 19 21.70 2.34 -9.64
N ALA A 20 22.10 2.89 -8.50
CA ALA A 20 23.12 2.28 -7.62
C ALA A 20 22.74 0.88 -7.11
N LEU A 21 21.46 0.50 -7.12
CA LEU A 21 21.05 -0.85 -6.73
C LEU A 21 21.50 -1.92 -7.73
N ALA A 22 21.67 -1.56 -9.00
CA ALA A 22 22.25 -2.47 -9.99
C ALA A 22 23.70 -2.85 -9.61
N GLU A 23 24.49 -1.89 -9.15
CA GLU A 23 25.86 -2.14 -8.65
C GLU A 23 25.82 -2.98 -7.36
N VAL A 24 24.96 -2.65 -6.40
CA VAL A 24 24.80 -3.44 -5.17
C VAL A 24 24.44 -4.89 -5.51
N ALA A 25 23.56 -5.12 -6.48
CA ALA A 25 23.16 -6.45 -6.90
C ALA A 25 24.33 -7.30 -7.42
N THR A 26 25.37 -6.69 -8.03
CA THR A 26 26.56 -7.43 -8.52
C THR A 26 27.37 -8.10 -7.41
N HIS A 27 27.27 -7.63 -6.16
CA HIS A 27 27.94 -8.23 -5.01
C HIS A 27 27.20 -9.47 -4.47
N TYR A 28 26.03 -9.75 -5.01
CA TYR A 28 25.17 -10.89 -4.66
C TYR A 28 24.78 -11.65 -5.93
N HIS A 29 23.99 -12.71 -5.80
CA HIS A 29 23.45 -13.44 -6.94
C HIS A 29 22.18 -12.78 -7.53
N THR A 30 21.66 -11.72 -6.90
CA THR A 30 20.40 -11.09 -7.27
C THR A 30 20.42 -10.57 -8.71
N LYS A 31 19.49 -11.03 -9.55
CA LYS A 31 19.25 -10.44 -10.86
C LYS A 31 18.47 -9.14 -10.69
N PHE A 32 19.03 -8.03 -11.16
CA PHE A 32 18.34 -6.75 -11.18
C PHE A 32 17.66 -6.59 -12.55
N ILE A 33 16.33 -6.64 -12.56
CA ILE A 33 15.52 -6.68 -13.80
C ILE A 33 14.74 -5.38 -13.93
N THR A 34 14.85 -4.73 -15.09
CA THR A 34 14.05 -3.57 -15.47
C THR A 34 13.02 -3.96 -16.54
N THR A 35 11.77 -3.50 -16.39
CA THR A 35 10.64 -3.93 -17.23
C THR A 35 10.15 -2.85 -18.18
N SER A 36 10.46 -1.57 -17.93
CA SER A 36 10.02 -0.46 -18.75
C SER A 36 11.13 0.04 -19.67
N PRO A 37 10.83 0.34 -20.95
CA PRO A 37 11.79 0.98 -21.86
C PRO A 37 12.22 2.37 -21.40
N LYS A 38 11.40 3.04 -20.58
CA LYS A 38 11.68 4.38 -20.03
C LYS A 38 12.64 4.36 -18.85
N ALA A 39 12.89 3.21 -18.25
CA ALA A 39 13.64 3.06 -17.01
C ALA A 39 14.75 2.00 -17.12
N ARG A 40 15.41 1.91 -18.26
CA ARG A 40 16.59 1.05 -18.45
C ARG A 40 17.77 1.56 -17.62
N ILE A 41 18.34 0.66 -16.82
CA ILE A 41 19.48 0.94 -15.96
C ILE A 41 20.69 0.16 -16.48
N THR A 42 21.85 0.82 -16.60
CA THR A 42 23.11 0.15 -16.94
C THR A 42 23.42 -0.92 -15.90
N GLY A 43 23.79 -2.11 -16.37
CA GLY A 43 24.05 -3.25 -15.48
C GLY A 43 22.82 -4.06 -15.06
N SER A 44 21.60 -3.65 -15.48
CA SER A 44 20.40 -4.45 -15.28
C SER A 44 20.12 -5.40 -16.46
N THR A 45 19.34 -6.44 -16.19
CA THR A 45 18.72 -7.27 -17.22
C THR A 45 17.42 -6.58 -17.64
N TYR A 46 17.29 -6.27 -18.93
CA TYR A 46 16.05 -5.72 -19.45
C TYR A 46 15.12 -6.84 -19.93
N MET A 47 13.91 -6.85 -19.41
CA MET A 47 12.84 -7.78 -19.79
C MET A 47 11.56 -6.95 -19.93
N GLU A 48 11.26 -6.52 -21.15
CA GLU A 48 10.09 -5.68 -21.42
C GLU A 48 8.80 -6.39 -21.00
N PHE A 49 7.90 -5.62 -20.39
CA PHE A 49 6.61 -6.12 -19.95
C PHE A 49 5.53 -5.47 -20.81
N HIS A 50 4.71 -6.30 -21.46
CA HIS A 50 3.63 -5.87 -22.34
C HIS A 50 2.28 -6.26 -21.74
N GLU A 51 1.30 -5.38 -21.81
CA GLU A 51 -0.04 -5.63 -21.27
C GLU A 51 -0.73 -6.81 -21.98
N GLU A 52 -0.54 -6.93 -23.28
CA GLU A 52 -1.15 -7.98 -24.12
C GLU A 52 -0.61 -9.38 -23.80
N THR A 53 0.63 -9.48 -23.32
CA THR A 53 1.31 -10.74 -22.97
C THR A 53 1.66 -10.82 -21.49
N ALA A 54 1.02 -10.01 -20.64
CA ALA A 54 1.37 -9.82 -19.23
C ALA A 54 1.58 -11.11 -18.45
N LEU A 55 0.73 -12.12 -18.66
CA LEU A 55 0.84 -13.41 -17.98
C LEU A 55 2.10 -14.18 -18.38
N GLU A 56 2.45 -14.18 -19.66
CA GLU A 56 3.64 -14.91 -20.15
C GLU A 56 4.93 -14.16 -19.76
N ASP A 57 4.92 -12.83 -19.81
CA ASP A 57 6.04 -12.01 -19.37
C ASP A 57 6.28 -12.19 -17.86
N ALA A 58 5.23 -12.17 -17.05
CA ALA A 58 5.31 -12.45 -15.61
C ALA A 58 5.87 -13.86 -15.32
N LYS A 59 5.37 -14.90 -16.04
CA LYS A 59 5.91 -16.27 -15.90
C LYS A 59 7.39 -16.34 -16.26
N THR A 60 7.82 -15.60 -17.29
CA THR A 60 9.21 -15.57 -17.72
C THR A 60 10.09 -14.94 -16.67
N ILE A 61 9.68 -13.79 -16.10
CA ILE A 61 10.40 -13.12 -15.00
C ILE A 61 10.49 -14.01 -13.76
N VAL A 62 9.39 -14.65 -13.35
CA VAL A 62 9.37 -15.57 -12.20
C VAL A 62 10.26 -16.78 -12.45
N ARG A 63 10.27 -17.33 -13.66
CA ARG A 63 11.16 -18.44 -14.04
C ARG A 63 12.63 -18.05 -13.90
N GLU A 64 13.01 -16.84 -14.32
CA GLU A 64 14.36 -16.31 -14.16
C GLU A 64 14.78 -16.24 -12.67
N ALA A 65 13.88 -15.81 -11.81
CA ALA A 65 14.12 -15.79 -10.36
C ALA A 65 14.31 -17.21 -9.81
N ILE A 66 13.44 -18.15 -10.16
CA ILE A 66 13.52 -19.55 -9.72
C ILE A 66 14.85 -20.18 -10.18
N LEU A 67 15.22 -19.98 -11.44
CA LEU A 67 16.47 -20.53 -11.99
C LEU A 67 17.71 -19.91 -11.33
N ASN A 68 17.60 -18.68 -10.84
CA ASN A 68 18.71 -18.00 -10.18
C ASN A 68 18.93 -18.48 -8.73
N PHE A 69 17.99 -19.20 -8.13
CA PHE A 69 18.13 -19.77 -6.79
C PHE A 69 19.38 -20.64 -6.63
N LYS A 70 19.75 -21.40 -7.68
CA LYS A 70 20.96 -22.23 -7.68
C LYS A 70 22.27 -21.45 -7.52
N ASN A 71 22.25 -20.14 -7.84
CA ASN A 71 23.40 -19.26 -7.75
C ASN A 71 23.53 -18.58 -6.36
N ARG A 72 22.60 -18.87 -5.45
CA ARG A 72 22.61 -18.29 -4.10
C ARG A 72 23.87 -18.72 -3.33
N ASP A 73 24.66 -17.76 -2.93
CA ASP A 73 25.79 -17.98 -2.02
C ASP A 73 25.27 -18.02 -0.58
N LYS A 74 25.18 -19.23 -0.03
CA LYS A 74 24.66 -19.45 1.33
C LYS A 74 25.50 -18.75 2.40
N SER A 75 26.79 -18.50 2.15
CA SER A 75 27.67 -17.82 3.11
C SER A 75 27.34 -16.33 3.25
N LYS A 76 26.67 -15.76 2.26
CA LYS A 76 26.23 -14.36 2.24
C LYS A 76 24.78 -14.17 2.72
N VAL A 77 24.08 -15.25 3.06
CA VAL A 77 22.68 -15.15 3.51
C VAL A 77 22.63 -14.68 4.96
N MET A 78 22.06 -13.49 5.15
CA MET A 78 21.81 -12.89 6.46
C MET A 78 20.35 -12.42 6.54
N VAL A 79 19.44 -13.34 6.87
CA VAL A 79 18.03 -13.03 7.09
C VAL A 79 17.81 -12.90 8.60
N PRO A 80 17.29 -11.75 9.08
CA PRO A 80 16.96 -11.60 10.50
C PRO A 80 15.92 -12.64 10.94
N GLU A 81 16.05 -13.16 12.14
CA GLU A 81 15.08 -14.11 12.73
C GLU A 81 13.79 -13.43 13.20
N LEU A 82 13.69 -12.10 13.02
CA LEU A 82 12.51 -11.31 13.36
C LEU A 82 11.33 -11.71 12.48
N LYS A 83 10.22 -12.06 13.13
CA LYS A 83 8.94 -12.30 12.49
C LYS A 83 7.92 -11.31 13.03
N SER A 84 7.10 -10.76 12.13
CA SER A 84 5.99 -9.89 12.50
C SER A 84 4.84 -10.11 11.52
N GLU A 85 3.64 -9.84 11.98
CA GLU A 85 2.50 -9.74 11.08
C GLU A 85 2.58 -8.44 10.28
N ALA A 86 2.08 -8.47 9.06
CA ALA A 86 2.06 -7.31 8.18
C ALA A 86 0.66 -7.12 7.59
N MET A 87 0.18 -5.89 7.64
CA MET A 87 -1.02 -5.50 6.90
C MET A 87 -0.64 -5.34 5.42
N VAL A 88 -1.25 -6.16 4.56
CA VAL A 88 -0.96 -6.15 3.11
C VAL A 88 -1.67 -4.99 2.41
N GLY A 89 -2.77 -4.51 2.95
CA GLY A 89 -3.60 -3.44 2.39
C GLY A 89 -5.02 -3.90 2.09
N TYR A 90 -5.82 -2.99 1.59
CA TYR A 90 -7.22 -3.24 1.24
C TYR A 90 -7.43 -2.98 -0.25
N ALA A 91 -7.97 -3.96 -0.97
CA ALA A 91 -8.60 -3.72 -2.26
C ALA A 91 -10.00 -3.11 -2.02
N GLU A 92 -10.56 -2.51 -3.04
CA GLU A 92 -11.93 -1.95 -3.00
C GLU A 92 -12.94 -3.04 -2.58
N GLU A 93 -12.82 -4.23 -3.16
CA GLU A 93 -13.66 -5.38 -2.86
C GLU A 93 -13.53 -5.86 -1.39
N ALA A 94 -12.34 -5.71 -0.80
CA ALA A 94 -12.12 -6.06 0.60
C ALA A 94 -12.84 -5.06 1.53
N ILE A 95 -12.84 -3.76 1.21
CA ILE A 95 -13.57 -2.73 1.96
C ILE A 95 -15.07 -2.99 1.86
N VAL A 96 -15.58 -3.20 0.64
CA VAL A 96 -16.99 -3.52 0.39
C VAL A 96 -17.39 -4.81 1.13
N GLY A 97 -16.54 -5.84 1.11
CA GLY A 97 -16.76 -7.08 1.84
C GLY A 97 -16.88 -6.90 3.36
N GLN A 98 -16.03 -6.04 3.94
CA GLN A 98 -16.11 -5.72 5.38
C GLN A 98 -17.41 -4.96 5.71
N LEU A 99 -17.79 -3.99 4.90
CA LEU A 99 -19.05 -3.27 5.07
C LEU A 99 -20.25 -4.20 4.97
N ASN A 100 -20.26 -5.13 4.02
CA ASN A 100 -21.32 -6.16 3.87
C ASN A 100 -21.44 -7.08 5.09
N ASN A 101 -20.32 -7.46 5.70
CA ASN A 101 -20.32 -8.30 6.89
C ASN A 101 -21.02 -7.61 8.07
N VAL A 102 -20.92 -6.29 8.17
CA VAL A 102 -21.59 -5.50 9.23
C VAL A 102 -23.09 -5.41 8.98
N VAL A 103 -23.52 -5.28 7.72
CA VAL A 103 -24.95 -5.07 7.37
C VAL A 103 -25.72 -6.39 7.24
N ASN A 104 -25.00 -7.53 7.16
CA ASN A 104 -25.57 -8.87 7.02
C ASN A 104 -26.58 -9.03 5.84
N THR A 105 -26.34 -8.30 4.74
CA THR A 105 -27.19 -8.29 3.55
C THR A 105 -26.37 -8.46 2.28
N GLN A 106 -26.85 -9.31 1.38
CA GLN A 106 -26.41 -9.34 -0.02
C GLN A 106 -27.09 -8.18 -0.77
N ILE A 107 -26.46 -7.01 -0.75
CA ILE A 107 -27.03 -5.80 -1.32
C ILE A 107 -26.15 -5.33 -2.50
N ASP A 108 -26.77 -4.65 -3.48
CA ASP A 108 -26.09 -4.02 -4.61
C ASP A 108 -24.95 -3.09 -4.17
N GLU A 109 -23.92 -2.90 -5.01
CA GLU A 109 -22.69 -2.13 -4.69
C GLU A 109 -22.95 -0.77 -4.03
N MET A 110 -24.01 -0.05 -4.43
CA MET A 110 -24.37 1.24 -3.82
C MET A 110 -24.88 1.13 -2.39
N ASP A 111 -25.55 0.03 -2.05
CA ASP A 111 -26.08 -0.17 -0.69
C ASP A 111 -24.98 -0.62 0.29
N THR A 112 -23.87 -1.16 -0.19
CA THR A 112 -22.77 -1.67 0.65
C THR A 112 -21.93 -0.57 1.29
N ILE A 113 -21.87 0.62 0.72
CA ILE A 113 -21.22 1.78 1.35
C ILE A 113 -22.16 2.57 2.27
N LYS A 114 -23.43 2.19 2.32
CA LYS A 114 -24.44 2.87 3.14
C LYS A 114 -24.04 3.02 4.61
N PRO A 115 -23.46 2.03 5.30
CA PRO A 115 -23.00 2.21 6.67
C PRO A 115 -21.96 3.33 6.81
N LEU A 116 -21.05 3.50 5.83
CA LEU A 116 -20.07 4.58 5.82
C LEU A 116 -20.76 5.93 5.58
N VAL A 117 -21.73 5.98 4.67
CA VAL A 117 -22.53 7.18 4.39
C VAL A 117 -23.35 7.58 5.62
N ASP A 118 -24.00 6.64 6.29
CA ASP A 118 -24.78 6.91 7.50
C ASP A 118 -23.90 7.45 8.64
N VAL A 119 -22.70 6.92 8.78
CA VAL A 119 -21.71 7.40 9.77
C VAL A 119 -21.20 8.80 9.44
N LEU A 120 -20.98 9.11 8.16
CA LEU A 120 -20.62 10.45 7.69
C LEU A 120 -21.78 11.43 7.91
N ALA A 121 -22.99 11.06 7.50
CA ALA A 121 -24.19 11.90 7.66
C ALA A 121 -24.53 12.20 9.13
N SER A 122 -24.27 11.25 10.02
CA SER A 122 -24.46 11.42 11.47
C SER A 122 -23.37 12.29 12.12
N GLY A 123 -22.26 12.58 11.41
CA GLY A 123 -21.13 13.34 11.91
C GLY A 123 -20.25 12.55 12.91
N VAL A 124 -20.42 11.24 13.03
CA VAL A 124 -19.57 10.38 13.88
C VAL A 124 -18.14 10.38 13.36
N ILE A 125 -17.95 10.30 12.03
CA ILE A 125 -16.71 10.69 11.38
C ILE A 125 -16.93 11.93 10.54
N ARG A 126 -15.89 12.75 10.39
CA ARG A 126 -15.99 14.05 9.71
C ARG A 126 -15.76 13.95 8.21
N GLY A 127 -15.18 12.86 7.73
CA GLY A 127 -14.91 12.67 6.31
C GLY A 127 -13.88 11.56 6.06
N VAL A 128 -13.63 11.33 4.77
CA VAL A 128 -12.56 10.45 4.27
C VAL A 128 -11.53 11.33 3.57
N VAL A 129 -10.24 11.17 3.91
CA VAL A 129 -9.15 12.00 3.37
C VAL A 129 -8.06 11.16 2.77
N GLY A 130 -7.72 11.41 1.50
CA GLY A 130 -6.57 10.82 0.82
C GLY A 130 -5.27 11.52 1.22
N VAL A 131 -4.32 10.79 1.82
CA VAL A 131 -2.97 11.30 2.13
C VAL A 131 -1.96 10.55 1.30
N VAL A 132 -1.44 11.21 0.27
CA VAL A 132 -0.52 10.62 -0.72
C VAL A 132 0.71 11.48 -0.92
N GLY A 133 1.68 10.98 -1.66
CA GLY A 133 2.88 11.70 -2.03
C GLY A 133 4.16 11.11 -1.46
N CYS A 134 5.28 11.69 -1.87
CA CYS A 134 6.61 11.23 -1.52
C CYS A 134 7.13 11.89 -0.24
N ASN A 135 8.18 11.29 0.35
CA ASN A 135 8.97 11.95 1.38
C ASN A 135 9.73 13.14 0.79
N ASN A 136 9.90 14.18 1.60
CA ASN A 136 10.70 15.34 1.25
C ASN A 136 12.12 15.17 1.84
N ALA A 137 13.15 15.31 0.99
CA ALA A 137 14.54 15.20 1.42
C ALA A 137 14.99 16.29 2.42
N LYS A 138 14.23 17.39 2.52
CA LYS A 138 14.54 18.51 3.43
C LYS A 138 13.93 18.34 4.83
N THR A 139 13.15 17.30 5.05
CA THR A 139 12.50 16.98 6.34
C THR A 139 12.87 15.57 6.80
N PRO A 140 12.83 15.28 8.11
CA PRO A 140 13.02 13.92 8.58
C PRO A 140 12.06 12.96 7.87
N SER A 141 12.56 11.76 7.54
CA SER A 141 11.76 10.76 6.82
C SER A 141 10.44 10.47 7.51
N ASN A 142 9.36 10.44 6.76
CA ASN A 142 7.98 10.19 7.19
C ASN A 142 7.35 11.30 8.05
N TYR A 143 8.08 12.34 8.43
CA TYR A 143 7.59 13.36 9.37
C TYR A 143 6.28 14.01 8.89
N ASN A 144 6.26 14.48 7.65
CA ASN A 144 5.09 15.17 7.09
C ASN A 144 3.86 14.25 7.05
N HIS A 145 4.02 13.02 6.52
CA HIS A 145 2.94 12.04 6.44
C HIS A 145 2.38 11.72 7.82
N LEU A 146 3.25 11.41 8.78
CA LEU A 146 2.84 11.03 10.13
C LEU A 146 2.14 12.16 10.87
N THR A 147 2.63 13.39 10.71
CA THR A 147 2.01 14.56 11.35
C THR A 147 0.60 14.78 10.82
N ILE A 148 0.44 14.78 9.50
CA ILE A 148 -0.86 14.99 8.85
C ILE A 148 -1.82 13.85 9.19
N ILE A 149 -1.39 12.59 9.02
CA ILE A 149 -2.23 11.43 9.27
C ILE A 149 -2.70 11.40 10.73
N LYS A 150 -1.79 11.58 11.68
CA LYS A 150 -2.14 11.55 13.13
C LYS A 150 -3.12 12.66 13.48
N GLU A 151 -2.95 13.85 12.93
CA GLU A 151 -3.88 14.95 13.20
C GLU A 151 -5.25 14.71 12.58
N LEU A 152 -5.32 14.16 11.37
CA LEU A 152 -6.58 13.80 10.72
C LEU A 152 -7.34 12.73 11.50
N ILE A 153 -6.71 11.58 11.82
CA ILE A 153 -7.40 10.49 12.54
C ILE A 153 -7.82 10.90 13.94
N LYS A 154 -7.04 11.74 14.62
CA LYS A 154 -7.38 12.33 15.94
C LYS A 154 -8.62 13.20 15.88
N ASN A 155 -8.88 13.83 14.73
CA ASN A 155 -10.05 14.67 14.47
C ASN A 155 -11.17 13.92 13.75
N ASP A 156 -11.25 12.61 13.89
CA ASP A 156 -12.29 11.74 13.35
C ASP A 156 -12.39 11.72 11.81
N PHE A 157 -11.27 11.91 11.10
CA PHE A 157 -11.20 11.63 9.67
C PHE A 157 -10.64 10.23 9.41
N LEU A 158 -11.32 9.44 8.60
CA LEU A 158 -10.79 8.21 8.07
C LEU A 158 -9.74 8.55 7.00
N VAL A 159 -8.54 8.00 7.12
CA VAL A 159 -7.46 8.26 6.17
C VAL A 159 -7.28 7.09 5.22
N VAL A 160 -7.23 7.38 3.91
CA VAL A 160 -6.83 6.45 2.87
C VAL A 160 -5.48 6.88 2.31
N THR A 161 -4.57 5.94 2.10
CA THR A 161 -3.19 6.28 1.71
C THR A 161 -2.55 5.24 0.79
N THR A 162 -1.50 5.65 0.09
CA THR A 162 -0.70 4.80 -0.80
C THR A 162 0.79 5.10 -0.63
N GLY A 163 1.65 4.25 -1.20
CA GLY A 163 3.07 4.50 -1.36
C GLY A 163 3.81 4.87 -0.08
N CYS A 164 4.50 6.01 -0.08
CA CYS A 164 5.30 6.46 1.06
C CYS A 164 4.46 6.82 2.29
N GLY A 165 3.25 7.35 2.10
CA GLY A 165 2.30 7.61 3.19
C GLY A 165 1.89 6.31 3.87
N ALA A 166 1.57 5.29 3.09
CA ALA A 166 1.25 3.95 3.59
C ALA A 166 2.42 3.34 4.36
N SER A 167 3.63 3.40 3.82
CA SER A 167 4.83 2.90 4.49
C SER A 167 5.10 3.62 5.82
N ALA A 168 4.86 4.93 5.88
CA ALA A 168 4.99 5.72 7.09
C ALA A 168 3.96 5.29 8.15
N ALA A 169 2.69 5.15 7.75
CA ALA A 169 1.61 4.74 8.63
C ALA A 169 1.83 3.32 9.18
N ALA A 170 2.19 2.36 8.31
CA ALA A 170 2.45 0.97 8.68
C ALA A 170 3.57 0.85 9.72
N LYS A 171 4.73 1.50 9.48
CA LYS A 171 5.86 1.50 10.41
C LYS A 171 5.53 2.07 11.80
N ASN A 172 4.50 2.89 11.90
CA ASN A 172 4.04 3.51 13.15
C ASN A 172 2.79 2.85 13.74
N GLY A 173 2.37 1.72 13.19
CA GLY A 173 1.23 0.96 13.68
C GLY A 173 -0.13 1.64 13.49
N LEU A 174 -0.23 2.66 12.60
CA LEU A 174 -1.48 3.38 12.35
C LEU A 174 -2.46 2.57 11.48
N MET A 175 -1.99 1.49 10.88
CA MET A 175 -2.80 0.55 10.09
C MET A 175 -3.23 -0.68 10.88
N LEU A 176 -3.03 -0.68 12.19
CA LEU A 176 -3.49 -1.73 13.08
C LEU A 176 -4.78 -1.26 13.77
N LYS A 177 -5.83 -2.07 13.69
CA LYS A 177 -7.14 -1.75 14.30
C LYS A 177 -7.06 -1.57 15.81
N GLU A 178 -6.23 -2.36 16.50
CA GLU A 178 -6.00 -2.29 17.93
C GLU A 178 -5.45 -0.92 18.38
N ASN A 179 -4.83 -0.20 17.46
CA ASN A 179 -4.28 1.12 17.70
C ASN A 179 -5.28 2.27 17.45
N ALA A 180 -6.50 1.98 16.98
CA ALA A 180 -7.53 3.00 16.74
C ALA A 180 -7.79 3.82 18.00
N HIS A 181 -8.05 3.18 19.14
CA HIS A 181 -8.29 3.87 20.43
C HIS A 181 -7.09 4.67 20.95
N LYS A 182 -5.90 4.37 20.48
CA LYS A 182 -4.68 5.08 20.88
C LYS A 182 -4.45 6.38 20.11
N TYR A 183 -4.85 6.39 18.83
CA TYR A 183 -4.47 7.47 17.91
C TYR A 183 -5.66 8.22 17.31
N ALA A 184 -6.80 7.56 17.13
CA ALA A 184 -7.98 8.16 16.52
C ALA A 184 -8.85 8.89 17.55
N GLY A 185 -9.69 9.78 17.05
CA GLY A 185 -10.78 10.36 17.83
C GLY A 185 -11.82 9.32 18.19
N LYS A 186 -12.71 9.65 19.12
CA LYS A 186 -13.72 8.71 19.62
C LYS A 186 -14.67 8.21 18.54
N GLY A 187 -15.06 9.10 17.64
CA GLY A 187 -15.95 8.76 16.53
C GLY A 187 -15.32 7.72 15.60
N LEU A 188 -14.12 8.03 15.10
CA LEU A 188 -13.40 7.13 14.20
C LEU A 188 -13.04 5.81 14.87
N ALA A 189 -12.62 5.82 16.15
CA ALA A 189 -12.31 4.58 16.88
C ALA A 189 -13.54 3.68 17.00
N THR A 190 -14.72 4.25 17.30
CA THR A 190 -15.98 3.47 17.34
C THR A 190 -16.32 2.86 15.98
N VAL A 191 -16.12 3.60 14.89
CA VAL A 191 -16.35 3.07 13.53
C VAL A 191 -15.37 1.96 13.20
N CYS A 192 -14.09 2.13 13.54
CA CYS A 192 -13.07 1.10 13.33
C CYS A 192 -13.46 -0.22 14.02
N ASP A 193 -13.97 -0.16 15.26
CA ASP A 193 -14.45 -1.35 15.97
C ASP A 193 -15.67 -1.98 15.31
N LEU A 194 -16.64 -1.14 14.87
CA LEU A 194 -17.89 -1.60 14.29
C LEU A 194 -17.68 -2.30 12.94
N VAL A 195 -16.80 -1.74 12.10
CA VAL A 195 -16.58 -2.20 10.72
C VAL A 195 -15.35 -3.11 10.61
N ASP A 196 -14.63 -3.32 11.70
CA ASP A 196 -13.38 -4.11 11.78
C ASP A 196 -12.29 -3.61 10.82
N ILE A 197 -12.10 -2.28 10.74
CA ILE A 197 -11.09 -1.64 9.90
C ILE A 197 -10.11 -0.80 10.75
N PRO A 198 -8.87 -0.57 10.28
CA PRO A 198 -7.97 0.36 10.93
C PRO A 198 -8.33 1.83 10.62
N PRO A 199 -7.84 2.80 11.41
CA PRO A 199 -8.08 4.23 11.18
C PRO A 199 -7.37 4.78 9.92
N VAL A 200 -6.40 4.03 9.39
CA VAL A 200 -5.68 4.33 8.14
C VAL A 200 -5.72 3.12 7.23
N ILE A 201 -6.27 3.30 6.05
CA ILE A 201 -6.45 2.24 5.05
C ILE A 201 -5.40 2.39 3.94
N HIS A 202 -4.72 1.29 3.61
CA HIS A 202 -3.77 1.20 2.52
C HIS A 202 -4.45 0.69 1.24
N LEU A 203 -4.41 1.49 0.18
CA LEU A 203 -5.05 1.17 -1.12
C LEU A 203 -4.07 0.76 -2.23
N GLY A 204 -2.78 0.66 -1.92
CA GLY A 204 -1.80 0.22 -2.90
C GLY A 204 -0.54 1.09 -2.97
N SER A 205 0.17 0.99 -4.08
CA SER A 205 1.37 1.80 -4.36
C SER A 205 0.99 3.20 -4.85
N CYS A 206 1.97 4.06 -5.05
CA CYS A 206 1.71 5.40 -5.56
C CYS A 206 1.20 5.43 -7.02
N VAL A 207 1.31 4.35 -7.79
CA VAL A 207 0.64 4.22 -9.09
C VAL A 207 -0.87 3.93 -8.95
N ASP A 208 -1.29 3.48 -7.76
CA ASP A 208 -2.70 3.17 -7.46
C ASP A 208 -3.49 4.37 -6.91
N ASN A 209 -2.97 5.60 -7.01
CA ASN A 209 -3.67 6.79 -6.52
C ASN A 209 -5.06 7.01 -7.16
N SER A 210 -5.27 6.50 -8.38
CA SER A 210 -6.58 6.50 -9.03
C SER A 210 -7.64 5.76 -8.21
N ARG A 211 -7.26 4.71 -7.46
CA ARG A 211 -8.16 3.98 -6.56
C ARG A 211 -8.67 4.86 -5.42
N ILE A 212 -7.81 5.76 -4.90
CA ILE A 212 -8.24 6.74 -3.88
C ILE A 212 -9.31 7.67 -4.47
N LEU A 213 -9.08 8.17 -5.69
CA LEU A 213 -10.06 9.02 -6.36
C LEU A 213 -11.39 8.29 -6.57
N ASN A 214 -11.34 7.02 -7.01
CA ASN A 214 -12.54 6.20 -7.17
C ASN A 214 -13.31 6.06 -5.85
N VAL A 215 -12.63 5.68 -4.77
CA VAL A 215 -13.26 5.52 -3.44
C VAL A 215 -13.85 6.85 -2.96
N CYS A 216 -13.10 7.96 -3.09
CA CYS A 216 -13.61 9.28 -2.70
C CYS A 216 -14.82 9.69 -3.57
N SER A 217 -14.79 9.41 -4.87
CA SER A 217 -15.91 9.70 -5.79
C SER A 217 -17.16 8.89 -5.42
N ILE A 218 -17.02 7.60 -5.12
CA ILE A 218 -18.12 6.74 -4.70
C ILE A 218 -18.76 7.31 -3.41
N VAL A 219 -17.93 7.67 -2.43
CA VAL A 219 -18.43 8.24 -1.16
C VAL A 219 -19.09 9.58 -1.38
N ALA A 220 -18.49 10.48 -2.16
CA ALA A 220 -19.04 11.80 -2.44
C ALA A 220 -20.38 11.72 -3.17
N ASN A 221 -20.47 10.89 -4.22
CA ASN A 221 -21.71 10.65 -4.96
C ASN A 221 -22.82 10.09 -4.06
N ALA A 222 -22.49 9.18 -3.15
CA ALA A 222 -23.46 8.62 -2.21
C ALA A 222 -23.90 9.63 -1.13
N CYS A 223 -23.11 10.66 -0.86
CA CYS A 223 -23.44 11.76 0.05
C CYS A 223 -24.03 12.98 -0.66
N ASP A 224 -24.24 12.91 -1.96
CA ASP A 224 -24.73 14.04 -2.80
C ASP A 224 -23.81 15.28 -2.71
N MET A 225 -22.48 15.02 -2.68
CA MET A 225 -21.43 16.03 -2.55
C MET A 225 -20.51 16.04 -3.77
N ASP A 226 -19.98 17.22 -4.11
CA ASP A 226 -18.85 17.33 -5.05
C ASP A 226 -17.53 16.98 -4.36
N ILE A 227 -16.53 16.51 -5.16
CA ILE A 227 -15.17 16.17 -4.69
C ILE A 227 -14.27 17.40 -4.81
#